data_ecea303ee9095fa53d0af313c87a9aec
#
_entry.id   ecea303ee9095fa53d0af313c87a9aec
#
_cell.length_a   1.000
_cell.length_b   1.000
_cell.length_c   1.000
_cell.angle_alpha   90.00
_cell.angle_beta   90.00
_cell.angle_gamma   90.00
#
_symmetry.space_group_name_H-M   'P 1'
#
loop_
_entity.id
_entity.type
_entity.pdbx_description
1 polymer ?
#
loop_
_entity_poly.entity_id
_entity_poly.type
_entity_poly.pdbx_seq_one_letter_code
_entity_poly.pdbx_strand_id
1 'polypeptide(L)'
;MAETNPYQVFAEKMFHKDSKWIPEILKAMINDGQAVLLVGLPGSAEQMASKTGRPVKDVAADLEELFHKGLAFRKAKGGVVNYRGPMHLAQFHDASILWPEAPESFYQLWQKYMDEEWPKLAPMIAKLMPRPFTRVIPVGKTLDTGKAQVLAPDDVRKIIEGTSRVAVTKCTCRLTMKRCDAPVEVCLQIGKGADYTVERGSGREITKAEALDIISQAEDAGLVHVTMNKAELGHFICNCCGCCCQSFTLLISDDLPLCDPSRYKPRVDADLCSACGDCEERCWFGAIALGDDDVAVPDDDLCLGCGQCAYACPEAAITMTEAREASFIPK
;
A
#
# COMPACT_ATOMS: atom_id res chain seq x y z
N MET A 1 -19.03 -34.76 -11.85
CA MET A 1 -18.13 -33.96 -11.02
C MET A 1 -18.73 -32.57 -10.99
N ALA A 2 -18.97 -31.97 -9.82
CA ALA A 2 -19.50 -30.63 -9.75
C ALA A 2 -18.50 -29.69 -10.46
N GLU A 3 -18.98 -28.90 -11.43
CA GLU A 3 -18.15 -27.87 -12.08
C GLU A 3 -17.61 -26.97 -11.00
N THR A 4 -16.28 -26.96 -10.83
CA THR A 4 -15.62 -26.17 -9.80
C THR A 4 -15.74 -24.71 -10.22
N ASN A 5 -16.48 -23.91 -9.47
CA ASN A 5 -16.68 -22.47 -9.74
C ASN A 5 -15.32 -21.74 -9.76
N PRO A 6 -14.84 -21.20 -10.90
CA PRO A 6 -13.52 -20.63 -11.02
C PRO A 6 -13.32 -19.39 -10.13
N TYR A 7 -14.38 -18.66 -9.84
CA TYR A 7 -14.32 -17.50 -8.93
C TYR A 7 -14.02 -17.91 -7.49
N GLN A 8 -14.59 -19.06 -7.06
CA GLN A 8 -14.31 -19.62 -5.74
C GLN A 8 -12.90 -20.22 -5.66
N VAL A 9 -12.44 -20.86 -6.73
CA VAL A 9 -11.05 -21.36 -6.84
C VAL A 9 -10.05 -20.19 -6.71
N PHE A 10 -10.36 -19.05 -7.30
CA PHE A 10 -9.50 -17.86 -7.13
C PHE A 10 -9.50 -17.35 -5.69
N ALA A 11 -10.66 -17.29 -5.03
CA ALA A 11 -10.74 -16.90 -3.62
C ALA A 11 -9.91 -17.82 -2.72
N GLU A 12 -9.95 -19.14 -2.98
CA GLU A 12 -9.11 -20.13 -2.29
C GLU A 12 -7.61 -19.86 -2.49
N LYS A 13 -7.19 -19.52 -3.72
CA LYS A 13 -5.79 -19.10 -4.01
C LYS A 13 -5.37 -17.84 -3.26
N MET A 14 -6.31 -16.99 -2.89
CA MET A 14 -6.07 -15.81 -2.05
C MET A 14 -6.18 -16.12 -0.54
N PHE A 15 -6.12 -17.40 -0.14
CA PHE A 15 -6.29 -17.88 1.24
C PHE A 15 -7.65 -17.56 1.87
N HIS A 16 -8.68 -17.33 1.05
CA HIS A 16 -10.02 -16.99 1.52
C HIS A 16 -11.10 -17.82 0.83
N LYS A 17 -11.04 -19.15 0.99
CA LYS A 17 -11.93 -20.10 0.32
C LYS A 17 -13.42 -19.87 0.58
N ASP A 18 -13.77 -19.34 1.76
CA ASP A 18 -15.15 -19.09 2.18
C ASP A 18 -15.60 -17.63 1.93
N SER A 19 -14.81 -16.85 1.16
CA SER A 19 -15.18 -15.48 0.83
C SER A 19 -16.47 -15.41 0.03
N LYS A 20 -17.37 -14.56 0.49
CA LYS A 20 -18.58 -14.16 -0.23
C LYS A 20 -18.27 -13.09 -1.29
N TRP A 21 -17.37 -12.15 -0.94
CA TRP A 21 -17.18 -10.94 -1.73
C TRP A 21 -16.14 -11.09 -2.84
N ILE A 22 -15.08 -11.90 -2.68
CA ILE A 22 -14.08 -12.09 -3.77
C ILE A 22 -14.72 -12.64 -5.04
N PRO A 23 -15.59 -13.66 -5.01
CA PRO A 23 -16.31 -14.10 -6.21
C PRO A 23 -17.19 -13.00 -6.84
N GLU A 24 -17.90 -12.21 -6.04
CA GLU A 24 -18.75 -11.12 -6.55
C GLU A 24 -17.92 -9.96 -7.16
N ILE A 25 -16.78 -9.63 -6.55
CA ILE A 25 -15.80 -8.67 -7.10
C ILE A 25 -15.33 -9.15 -8.48
N LEU A 26 -14.95 -10.41 -8.61
CA LEU A 26 -14.48 -10.96 -9.89
C LEU A 26 -15.60 -11.00 -10.95
N LYS A 27 -16.82 -11.41 -10.59
CA LYS A 27 -17.97 -11.41 -11.51
C LYS A 27 -18.32 -10.03 -12.04
N ALA A 28 -18.06 -8.96 -11.25
CA ALA A 28 -18.21 -7.58 -11.70
C ALA A 28 -17.13 -7.15 -12.72
N MET A 29 -16.02 -7.88 -12.79
CA MET A 29 -14.88 -7.56 -13.65
C MET A 29 -14.81 -8.43 -14.91
N ILE A 30 -15.09 -9.73 -14.79
CA ILE A 30 -14.74 -10.74 -15.81
C ILE A 30 -15.85 -11.79 -15.98
N ASN A 31 -15.88 -12.40 -17.18
CA ASN A 31 -16.76 -13.53 -17.47
C ASN A 31 -16.14 -14.88 -17.07
N ASP A 32 -16.93 -15.95 -17.15
CA ASP A 32 -16.53 -17.31 -16.77
C ASP A 32 -15.29 -17.80 -17.54
N GLY A 33 -15.20 -17.51 -18.84
CA GLY A 33 -14.06 -17.88 -19.67
C GLY A 33 -12.76 -17.22 -19.22
N GLN A 34 -12.83 -15.95 -18.86
CA GLN A 34 -11.71 -15.17 -18.30
C GLN A 34 -11.35 -15.65 -16.89
N ALA A 35 -12.34 -16.02 -16.08
CA ALA A 35 -12.10 -16.58 -14.74
C ALA A 35 -11.35 -17.93 -14.81
N VAL A 36 -11.70 -18.79 -15.77
CA VAL A 36 -10.95 -20.03 -16.04
C VAL A 36 -9.50 -19.75 -16.44
N LEU A 37 -9.26 -18.75 -17.31
CA LEU A 37 -7.90 -18.35 -17.65
C LEU A 37 -7.13 -17.83 -16.42
N LEU A 38 -7.74 -16.97 -15.62
CA LEU A 38 -7.12 -16.38 -14.43
C LEU A 38 -6.65 -17.45 -13.44
N VAL A 39 -7.49 -18.45 -13.16
CA VAL A 39 -7.10 -19.54 -12.25
C VAL A 39 -6.10 -20.52 -12.87
N GLY A 40 -6.04 -20.58 -14.21
CA GLY A 40 -5.08 -21.40 -14.96
C GLY A 40 -3.66 -20.83 -15.06
N LEU A 41 -3.49 -19.52 -14.77
CA LEU A 41 -2.18 -18.87 -14.81
C LEU A 41 -1.19 -19.48 -13.79
N PRO A 42 0.15 -19.45 -14.08
CA PRO A 42 0.84 -18.70 -15.14
C PRO A 42 0.92 -19.41 -16.50
N GLY A 43 1.17 -18.63 -17.55
CA GLY A 43 1.46 -19.12 -18.89
C GLY A 43 1.45 -18.04 -19.97
N SER A 44 1.89 -18.43 -21.19
CA SER A 44 1.69 -17.60 -22.39
C SER A 44 0.31 -17.81 -23.00
N ALA A 45 -0.06 -16.98 -23.98
CA ALA A 45 -1.34 -17.15 -24.69
C ALA A 45 -1.46 -18.53 -25.34
N GLU A 46 -0.39 -19.04 -25.94
CA GLU A 46 -0.36 -20.37 -26.56
C GLU A 46 -0.53 -21.50 -25.53
N GLN A 47 0.16 -21.38 -24.38
CA GLN A 47 0.05 -22.36 -23.31
C GLN A 47 -1.36 -22.39 -22.70
N MET A 48 -1.96 -21.21 -22.50
CA MET A 48 -3.31 -21.09 -21.97
C MET A 48 -4.36 -21.56 -22.99
N ALA A 49 -4.16 -21.29 -24.28
CA ALA A 49 -5.00 -21.80 -25.35
C ALA A 49 -5.00 -23.33 -25.40
N SER A 50 -3.81 -23.94 -25.30
CA SER A 50 -3.68 -25.41 -25.23
C SER A 50 -4.39 -26.00 -23.99
N LYS A 51 -4.29 -25.35 -22.82
CA LYS A 51 -4.96 -25.80 -21.58
C LYS A 51 -6.48 -25.72 -21.64
N THR A 52 -7.01 -24.71 -22.34
CA THR A 52 -8.45 -24.42 -22.37
C THR A 52 -9.16 -24.91 -23.62
N GLY A 53 -8.43 -25.37 -24.65
CA GLY A 53 -8.99 -25.75 -25.95
C GLY A 53 -9.52 -24.56 -26.77
N ARG A 54 -9.18 -23.33 -26.42
CA ARG A 54 -9.67 -22.10 -27.07
C ARG A 54 -8.68 -21.60 -28.13
N PRO A 55 -9.14 -20.83 -29.14
CA PRO A 55 -8.25 -20.20 -30.10
C PRO A 55 -7.25 -19.26 -29.43
N VAL A 56 -5.97 -19.31 -29.85
CA VAL A 56 -4.88 -18.48 -29.27
C VAL A 56 -5.20 -16.99 -29.31
N LYS A 57 -5.81 -16.53 -30.42
CA LYS A 57 -6.18 -15.11 -30.61
C LYS A 57 -7.16 -14.64 -29.54
N ASP A 58 -8.17 -15.46 -29.19
CA ASP A 58 -9.20 -15.09 -28.22
C ASP A 58 -8.62 -15.11 -26.80
N VAL A 59 -7.77 -16.10 -26.51
CA VAL A 59 -7.05 -16.21 -25.23
C VAL A 59 -6.10 -15.03 -25.05
N ALA A 60 -5.38 -14.61 -26.09
CA ALA A 60 -4.49 -13.45 -26.03
C ALA A 60 -5.26 -12.15 -25.73
N ALA A 61 -6.43 -11.96 -26.37
CA ALA A 61 -7.29 -10.81 -26.09
C ALA A 61 -7.78 -10.79 -24.64
N ASP A 62 -8.26 -11.94 -24.13
CA ASP A 62 -8.70 -12.06 -22.75
C ASP A 62 -7.56 -11.81 -21.74
N LEU A 63 -6.34 -12.28 -22.02
CA LEU A 63 -5.18 -12.07 -21.15
C LEU A 63 -4.77 -10.58 -21.11
N GLU A 64 -4.87 -9.85 -22.23
CA GLU A 64 -4.66 -8.40 -22.25
C GLU A 64 -5.76 -7.65 -21.49
N GLU A 65 -7.01 -8.09 -21.59
CA GLU A 65 -8.11 -7.52 -20.79
C GLU A 65 -7.91 -7.79 -19.29
N LEU A 66 -7.51 -9.00 -18.89
CA LEU A 66 -7.15 -9.32 -17.51
C LEU A 66 -5.98 -8.46 -17.02
N PHE A 67 -4.98 -8.21 -17.87
CA PHE A 67 -3.88 -7.32 -17.54
C PHE A 67 -4.38 -5.88 -17.33
N HIS A 68 -5.19 -5.35 -18.24
CA HIS A 68 -5.76 -4.00 -18.15
C HIS A 68 -6.61 -3.83 -16.88
N LYS A 69 -7.40 -4.82 -16.51
CA LYS A 69 -8.21 -4.84 -15.28
C LYS A 69 -7.42 -5.11 -13.99
N GLY A 70 -6.12 -5.36 -14.07
CA GLY A 70 -5.25 -5.61 -12.89
C GLY A 70 -5.34 -7.02 -12.30
N LEU A 71 -5.90 -7.96 -13.05
CA LEU A 71 -6.03 -9.36 -12.67
C LEU A 71 -4.87 -10.22 -13.20
N ALA A 72 -4.10 -9.69 -14.15
CA ALA A 72 -2.89 -10.35 -14.65
C ALA A 72 -1.69 -9.39 -14.63
N PHE A 73 -0.50 -9.97 -14.54
CA PHE A 73 0.79 -9.31 -14.61
C PHE A 73 1.59 -9.97 -15.72
N ARG A 74 2.17 -9.18 -16.62
CA ARG A 74 2.90 -9.71 -17.77
C ARG A 74 4.38 -9.45 -17.71
N LYS A 75 5.16 -10.35 -18.31
CA LYS A 75 6.59 -10.21 -18.49
C LYS A 75 7.01 -10.79 -19.84
N ALA A 76 7.62 -9.97 -20.68
CA ALA A 76 8.24 -10.44 -21.92
C ALA A 76 9.64 -11.03 -21.65
N LYS A 77 9.92 -12.21 -22.22
CA LYS A 77 11.25 -12.83 -22.22
C LYS A 77 11.44 -13.61 -23.53
N GLY A 78 12.50 -13.30 -24.28
CA GLY A 78 12.80 -13.99 -25.53
C GLY A 78 11.70 -13.89 -26.60
N GLY A 79 10.99 -12.76 -26.66
CA GLY A 79 9.88 -12.55 -27.60
C GLY A 79 8.55 -13.19 -27.17
N VAL A 80 8.50 -13.94 -26.06
CA VAL A 80 7.29 -14.55 -25.52
C VAL A 80 6.79 -13.73 -24.32
N VAL A 81 5.51 -13.36 -24.34
CA VAL A 81 4.84 -12.71 -23.21
C VAL A 81 4.23 -13.78 -22.32
N ASN A 82 4.62 -13.80 -21.05
CA ASN A 82 4.08 -14.68 -20.02
C ASN A 82 3.24 -13.86 -19.04
N TYR A 83 2.10 -14.39 -18.66
CA TYR A 83 1.16 -13.82 -17.71
C TYR A 83 1.16 -14.62 -16.41
N ARG A 84 0.96 -13.95 -15.29
CA ARG A 84 0.67 -14.55 -13.98
C ARG A 84 -0.48 -13.81 -13.32
N GLY A 85 -1.22 -14.46 -12.45
CA GLY A 85 -2.21 -13.80 -11.58
C GLY A 85 -1.58 -13.02 -10.42
N PRO A 86 -2.40 -12.35 -9.61
CA PRO A 86 -1.97 -11.77 -8.34
C PRO A 86 -1.35 -12.86 -7.42
N MET A 87 -0.32 -12.48 -6.67
CA MET A 87 0.38 -13.41 -5.76
C MET A 87 -0.24 -13.44 -4.36
N HIS A 88 -0.92 -12.38 -3.96
CA HIS A 88 -1.55 -12.21 -2.66
C HIS A 88 -2.68 -11.18 -2.72
N LEU A 89 -3.52 -11.20 -1.70
CA LEU A 89 -4.74 -10.39 -1.63
C LEU A 89 -4.48 -8.88 -1.81
N ALA A 90 -3.44 -8.32 -1.17
CA ALA A 90 -3.14 -6.90 -1.32
C ALA A 90 -2.80 -6.52 -2.78
N GLN A 91 -2.08 -7.38 -3.51
CA GLN A 91 -1.82 -7.16 -4.93
C GLN A 91 -3.09 -7.24 -5.77
N PHE A 92 -3.99 -8.18 -5.46
CA PHE A 92 -5.30 -8.27 -6.12
C PHE A 92 -6.14 -7.02 -5.85
N HIS A 93 -6.25 -6.59 -4.58
CA HIS A 93 -6.99 -5.40 -4.19
C HIS A 93 -6.46 -4.16 -4.93
N ASP A 94 -5.17 -3.84 -4.74
CA ASP A 94 -4.60 -2.59 -5.26
C ASP A 94 -4.62 -2.53 -6.78
N ALA A 95 -4.31 -3.63 -7.45
CA ALA A 95 -4.30 -3.67 -8.90
C ALA A 95 -5.72 -3.59 -9.50
N SER A 96 -6.71 -4.28 -8.92
CA SER A 96 -8.07 -4.29 -9.44
C SER A 96 -8.82 -2.97 -9.19
N ILE A 97 -8.62 -2.31 -8.05
CA ILE A 97 -9.22 -1.00 -7.74
C ILE A 97 -8.73 0.08 -8.72
N LEU A 98 -7.51 -0.03 -9.19
CA LEU A 98 -6.95 0.86 -10.21
C LEU A 98 -7.33 0.45 -11.66
N TRP A 99 -8.36 -0.34 -11.85
CA TRP A 99 -8.97 -0.55 -13.16
C TRP A 99 -9.55 0.79 -13.66
N PRO A 100 -9.09 1.34 -14.82
CA PRO A 100 -9.44 2.69 -15.25
C PRO A 100 -10.93 2.94 -15.44
N GLU A 101 -11.67 1.93 -15.93
CA GLU A 101 -13.09 2.00 -16.22
C GLU A 101 -13.97 1.45 -15.09
N ALA A 102 -13.41 1.23 -13.89
CA ALA A 102 -14.16 0.66 -12.77
C ALA A 102 -15.39 1.51 -12.40
N PRO A 103 -16.61 0.94 -12.41
CA PRO A 103 -17.80 1.66 -11.99
C PRO A 103 -17.83 1.86 -10.46
N GLU A 104 -18.58 2.84 -10.01
CA GLU A 104 -18.71 3.14 -8.57
C GLU A 104 -19.19 1.93 -7.75
N SER A 105 -20.09 1.11 -8.29
CA SER A 105 -20.59 -0.11 -7.66
C SER A 105 -19.48 -1.14 -7.39
N PHE A 106 -18.41 -1.12 -8.16
CA PHE A 106 -17.25 -1.98 -7.95
C PHE A 106 -16.49 -1.65 -6.65
N TYR A 107 -16.30 -0.35 -6.37
CA TYR A 107 -15.69 0.09 -5.10
C TYR A 107 -16.52 -0.30 -3.90
N GLN A 108 -17.85 -0.30 -4.02
CA GLN A 108 -18.77 -0.74 -2.96
C GLN A 108 -18.63 -2.24 -2.65
N LEU A 109 -18.33 -3.09 -3.63
CA LEU A 109 -18.04 -4.51 -3.38
C LEU A 109 -16.76 -4.68 -2.58
N TRP A 110 -15.71 -3.94 -2.93
CA TRP A 110 -14.48 -3.93 -2.16
C TRP A 110 -14.66 -3.35 -0.75
N GLN A 111 -15.47 -2.29 -0.60
CA GLN A 111 -15.81 -1.76 0.72
C GLN A 111 -16.46 -2.82 1.61
N LYS A 112 -17.45 -3.55 1.09
CA LYS A 112 -18.09 -4.67 1.82
C LYS A 112 -17.09 -5.75 2.22
N TYR A 113 -16.17 -6.11 1.31
CA TYR A 113 -15.09 -7.06 1.64
C TYR A 113 -14.23 -6.52 2.80
N MET A 114 -13.84 -5.26 2.75
CA MET A 114 -12.98 -4.62 3.77
C MET A 114 -13.69 -4.49 5.12
N ASP A 115 -15.00 -4.28 5.13
CA ASP A 115 -15.77 -4.14 6.37
C ASP A 115 -16.15 -5.51 6.98
N GLU A 116 -16.46 -6.52 6.16
CA GLU A 116 -17.04 -7.79 6.62
C GLU A 116 -16.03 -8.94 6.72
N GLU A 117 -15.03 -9.00 5.83
CA GLU A 117 -14.15 -10.18 5.66
C GLU A 117 -12.69 -9.90 6.01
N TRP A 118 -12.15 -8.75 5.62
CA TRP A 118 -10.75 -8.41 5.87
C TRP A 118 -10.37 -8.43 7.37
N PRO A 119 -11.17 -7.90 8.32
CA PRO A 119 -10.84 -7.97 9.73
C PRO A 119 -10.75 -9.39 10.30
N LYS A 120 -11.44 -10.34 9.68
CA LYS A 120 -11.40 -11.77 10.07
C LYS A 120 -10.18 -12.50 9.49
N LEU A 121 -9.74 -12.11 8.29
CA LEU A 121 -8.61 -12.72 7.59
C LEU A 121 -7.26 -12.14 8.05
N ALA A 122 -7.19 -10.87 8.31
CA ALA A 122 -5.96 -10.14 8.63
C ALA A 122 -5.16 -10.72 9.82
N PRO A 123 -5.79 -11.17 10.94
CA PRO A 123 -5.06 -11.80 12.04
C PRO A 123 -4.37 -13.10 11.65
N MET A 124 -4.95 -13.88 10.74
CA MET A 124 -4.31 -15.08 10.21
C MET A 124 -3.09 -14.73 9.37
N ILE A 125 -3.22 -13.73 8.49
CA ILE A 125 -2.12 -13.26 7.64
C ILE A 125 -0.97 -12.72 8.51
N ALA A 126 -1.28 -11.91 9.52
CA ALA A 126 -0.27 -11.37 10.45
C ALA A 126 0.52 -12.47 11.15
N LYS A 127 -0.14 -13.58 11.54
CA LYS A 127 0.52 -14.73 12.17
C LYS A 127 1.40 -15.55 11.21
N LEU A 128 1.05 -15.58 9.93
CA LEU A 128 1.81 -16.34 8.92
C LEU A 128 3.05 -15.59 8.44
N MET A 129 3.08 -14.27 8.57
CA MET A 129 4.21 -13.44 8.17
C MET A 129 5.18 -13.26 9.33
N PRO A 130 6.49 -13.52 9.16
CA PRO A 130 7.49 -13.30 10.20
C PRO A 130 7.64 -11.83 10.55
N ARG A 131 7.33 -10.94 9.62
CA ARG A 131 7.29 -9.47 9.77
C ARG A 131 6.27 -8.88 8.80
N PRO A 132 5.68 -7.71 9.12
CA PRO A 132 4.81 -6.97 8.21
C PRO A 132 5.47 -6.70 6.86
N PHE A 133 4.67 -6.77 5.80
CA PHE A 133 5.10 -6.52 4.42
C PHE A 133 5.49 -5.06 4.18
N THR A 134 4.93 -4.13 4.96
CA THR A 134 5.15 -2.70 4.86
C THR A 134 5.78 -2.14 6.13
N ARG A 135 6.42 -0.99 6.01
CA ARG A 135 6.91 -0.19 7.13
C ARG A 135 6.68 1.30 6.90
N VAL A 136 6.59 2.02 8.00
CA VAL A 136 6.54 3.48 8.01
C VAL A 136 7.90 4.06 7.64
N ILE A 137 7.89 5.18 6.91
CA ILE A 137 9.05 6.06 6.69
C ILE A 137 8.75 7.38 7.40
N PRO A 138 9.70 7.96 8.15
CA PRO A 138 9.50 9.24 8.80
C PRO A 138 9.46 10.40 7.79
N VAL A 139 8.82 11.50 8.17
CA VAL A 139 8.92 12.77 7.44
C VAL A 139 10.37 13.25 7.48
N GLY A 140 11.02 13.30 6.33
CA GLY A 140 12.47 13.54 6.24
C GLY A 140 12.95 14.87 6.83
N LYS A 141 12.12 15.92 6.79
CA LYS A 141 12.44 17.23 7.37
C LYS A 141 12.54 17.26 8.90
N THR A 142 11.96 16.24 9.57
CA THR A 142 11.88 16.16 11.04
C THR A 142 13.02 15.35 11.66
N LEU A 143 13.86 14.74 10.84
CA LEU A 143 14.95 13.90 11.31
C LEU A 143 16.07 14.75 11.90
N ASP A 144 16.43 14.45 13.14
CA ASP A 144 17.70 14.93 13.69
C ASP A 144 18.83 14.17 13.03
N THR A 145 19.43 14.79 12.03
CA THR A 145 20.55 14.17 11.31
C THR A 145 21.86 14.24 12.08
N GLY A 146 22.00 15.16 13.04
CA GLY A 146 23.21 15.32 13.85
C GLY A 146 24.49 15.06 13.06
N LYS A 147 25.24 14.00 13.47
CA LYS A 147 26.40 13.48 12.75
C LYS A 147 26.08 12.19 11.96
N ALA A 148 24.87 11.65 12.08
CA ALA A 148 24.48 10.40 11.44
C ALA A 148 23.90 10.65 10.05
N GLN A 149 24.30 9.85 9.08
CA GLN A 149 23.73 9.89 7.72
C GLN A 149 22.42 9.12 7.72
N VAL A 150 21.30 9.79 7.35
CA VAL A 150 20.01 9.12 7.11
C VAL A 150 20.18 8.09 6.00
N LEU A 151 19.76 6.86 6.23
CA LEU A 151 19.83 5.80 5.21
C LEU A 151 18.85 6.10 4.06
N ALA A 152 19.22 5.74 2.83
CA ALA A 152 18.35 5.93 1.68
C ALA A 152 16.94 5.32 1.85
N PRO A 153 16.76 4.10 2.40
CA PRO A 153 15.43 3.54 2.60
C PRO A 153 14.60 4.22 3.70
N ASP A 154 15.18 5.12 4.51
CA ASP A 154 14.46 5.87 5.56
C ASP A 154 14.06 7.29 5.12
N ASP A 155 14.28 7.64 3.87
CA ASP A 155 13.97 8.97 3.33
C ASP A 155 13.26 8.84 1.98
N VAL A 156 11.98 9.23 1.95
CA VAL A 156 11.17 9.18 0.71
C VAL A 156 11.79 9.96 -0.44
N ARG A 157 12.51 11.07 -0.14
CA ARG A 157 13.18 11.92 -1.14
C ARG A 157 14.32 11.16 -1.80
N LYS A 158 15.14 10.48 -0.99
CA LYS A 158 16.24 9.64 -1.49
C LYS A 158 15.73 8.42 -2.27
N ILE A 159 14.60 7.84 -1.86
CA ILE A 159 13.94 6.76 -2.61
C ILE A 159 13.52 7.27 -4.00
N ILE A 160 12.89 8.45 -4.08
CA ILE A 160 12.46 9.07 -5.35
C ILE A 160 13.68 9.42 -6.21
N GLU A 161 14.73 9.99 -5.63
CA GLU A 161 15.98 10.32 -6.34
C GLU A 161 16.66 9.08 -6.92
N GLY A 162 16.67 7.97 -6.17
CA GLY A 162 17.31 6.72 -6.55
C GLY A 162 16.54 5.86 -7.56
N THR A 163 15.26 6.16 -7.82
CA THR A 163 14.46 5.36 -8.75
C THR A 163 14.62 5.82 -10.21
N SER A 164 14.50 4.88 -11.15
CA SER A 164 14.57 5.16 -12.59
C SER A 164 13.29 5.80 -13.15
N ARG A 165 12.14 5.52 -12.54
CA ARG A 165 10.82 5.95 -13.02
C ARG A 165 9.86 6.13 -11.88
N VAL A 166 8.98 7.13 -11.97
CA VAL A 166 7.90 7.39 -11.00
C VAL A 166 6.59 7.58 -11.74
N ALA A 167 5.53 7.03 -11.18
CA ALA A 167 4.15 7.27 -11.61
C ALA A 167 3.28 7.55 -10.38
N VAL A 168 2.23 8.35 -10.55
CA VAL A 168 1.23 8.58 -9.50
C VAL A 168 -0.04 7.82 -9.80
N THR A 169 -0.64 7.27 -8.75
CA THR A 169 -1.95 6.61 -8.79
C THR A 169 -2.87 7.20 -7.72
N LYS A 170 -4.15 6.97 -7.90
CA LYS A 170 -5.12 7.20 -6.84
C LYS A 170 -4.88 6.22 -5.68
N CYS A 171 -5.12 6.68 -4.44
CA CYS A 171 -5.04 5.83 -3.26
C CYS A 171 -6.18 4.81 -3.25
N THR A 172 -5.87 3.53 -3.40
CA THR A 172 -6.84 2.43 -3.46
C THR A 172 -7.71 2.34 -2.19
N CYS A 173 -7.09 2.51 -1.03
CA CYS A 173 -7.80 2.51 0.25
C CYS A 173 -8.80 3.66 0.36
N ARG A 174 -8.44 4.90 -0.04
CA ARG A 174 -9.38 6.05 -0.01
C ARG A 174 -10.47 5.97 -1.06
N LEU A 175 -10.19 5.43 -2.26
CA LEU A 175 -11.22 5.15 -3.27
C LEU A 175 -12.27 4.17 -2.75
N THR A 176 -11.85 3.18 -1.97
CA THR A 176 -12.73 2.14 -1.43
C THR A 176 -13.49 2.62 -0.21
N MET A 177 -12.79 3.15 0.81
CA MET A 177 -13.38 3.40 2.12
C MET A 177 -14.07 4.76 2.25
N LYS A 178 -13.59 5.79 1.57
CA LYS A 178 -14.19 7.16 1.53
C LYS A 178 -14.52 7.74 2.92
N ARG A 179 -13.62 7.53 3.90
CA ARG A 179 -13.82 7.97 5.29
C ARG A 179 -13.20 9.33 5.61
N CYS A 180 -12.55 9.98 4.65
CA CYS A 180 -11.95 11.31 4.79
C CYS A 180 -11.79 12.00 3.44
N ASP A 181 -11.56 13.33 3.47
CA ASP A 181 -11.34 14.18 2.30
C ASP A 181 -9.86 14.40 1.98
N ALA A 182 -8.96 13.58 2.54
CA ALA A 182 -7.53 13.67 2.26
C ALA A 182 -7.24 13.44 0.76
N PRO A 183 -6.15 14.04 0.21
CA PRO A 183 -5.80 13.92 -1.20
C PRO A 183 -5.77 12.47 -1.68
N VAL A 184 -6.42 12.18 -2.81
CA VAL A 184 -6.53 10.82 -3.35
C VAL A 184 -5.36 10.47 -4.27
N GLU A 185 -4.92 11.40 -5.15
CA GLU A 185 -3.83 11.17 -6.11
C GLU A 185 -2.46 11.41 -5.47
N VAL A 186 -2.09 10.53 -4.54
CA VAL A 186 -0.87 10.66 -3.73
C VAL A 186 -0.08 9.35 -3.57
N CYS A 187 -0.55 8.23 -4.12
CA CYS A 187 0.21 6.99 -4.07
C CYS A 187 1.23 6.96 -5.22
N LEU A 188 2.52 6.88 -4.88
CA LEU A 188 3.59 6.84 -5.87
C LEU A 188 3.97 5.39 -6.16
N GLN A 189 4.05 5.07 -7.45
CA GLN A 189 4.61 3.82 -7.95
C GLN A 189 6.02 4.10 -8.46
N ILE A 190 7.01 3.26 -8.13
CA ILE A 190 8.41 3.47 -8.46
C ILE A 190 9.02 2.26 -9.18
N GLY A 191 9.96 2.51 -10.07
CA GLY A 191 10.63 1.48 -10.85
C GLY A 191 9.65 0.55 -11.58
N LYS A 192 9.70 -0.75 -11.34
CA LYS A 192 8.79 -1.73 -11.95
C LYS A 192 7.31 -1.50 -11.61
N GLY A 193 7.00 -0.91 -10.47
CA GLY A 193 5.64 -0.50 -10.13
C GLY A 193 5.15 0.61 -11.06
N ALA A 194 6.00 1.60 -11.36
CA ALA A 194 5.69 2.65 -12.31
C ALA A 194 5.52 2.11 -13.74
N ASP A 195 6.41 1.20 -14.18
CA ASP A 195 6.27 0.55 -15.49
C ASP A 195 4.90 -0.11 -15.65
N TYR A 196 4.54 -0.95 -14.68
CA TYR A 196 3.24 -1.66 -14.66
C TYR A 196 2.05 -0.69 -14.67
N THR A 197 2.14 0.39 -13.88
CA THR A 197 1.09 1.41 -13.78
C THR A 197 0.85 2.13 -15.11
N VAL A 198 1.93 2.58 -15.74
CA VAL A 198 1.86 3.32 -17.01
C VAL A 198 1.41 2.41 -18.15
N GLU A 199 1.95 1.19 -18.24
CA GLU A 199 1.54 0.21 -19.25
C GLU A 199 0.05 -0.13 -19.21
N ARG A 200 -0.54 -0.15 -18.03
CA ARG A 200 -1.98 -0.42 -17.85
C ARG A 200 -2.88 0.81 -18.03
N GLY A 201 -2.33 2.01 -18.01
CA GLY A 201 -3.12 3.23 -17.91
C GLY A 201 -3.79 3.43 -16.55
N SER A 202 -3.32 2.74 -15.49
CA SER A 202 -3.89 2.82 -14.14
C SER A 202 -3.37 3.99 -13.29
N GLY A 203 -2.49 4.79 -13.86
CA GLY A 203 -1.93 6.02 -13.33
C GLY A 203 -1.12 6.72 -14.41
N ARG A 204 -0.49 7.82 -14.07
CA ARG A 204 0.31 8.61 -15.00
C ARG A 204 1.77 8.70 -14.58
N GLU A 205 2.67 8.71 -15.56
CA GLU A 205 4.08 8.99 -15.32
C GLU A 205 4.25 10.46 -14.88
N ILE A 206 5.12 10.69 -13.93
CA ILE A 206 5.43 12.02 -13.38
C ILE A 206 6.93 12.23 -13.27
N THR A 207 7.34 13.50 -13.18
CA THR A 207 8.72 13.86 -12.88
C THR A 207 9.05 13.63 -11.41
N LYS A 208 10.34 13.51 -11.07
CA LYS A 208 10.78 13.45 -9.66
C LYS A 208 10.43 14.73 -8.89
N ALA A 209 10.45 15.88 -9.55
CA ALA A 209 10.05 17.15 -8.94
C ALA A 209 8.56 17.11 -8.54
N GLU A 210 7.68 16.69 -9.45
CA GLU A 210 6.26 16.53 -9.16
C GLU A 210 6.00 15.47 -8.07
N ALA A 211 6.79 14.39 -8.04
CA ALA A 211 6.69 13.40 -6.97
C ALA A 211 7.04 14.00 -5.61
N LEU A 212 8.05 14.87 -5.52
CA LEU A 212 8.41 15.58 -4.29
C LEU A 212 7.34 16.58 -3.85
N ASP A 213 6.67 17.25 -4.80
CA ASP A 213 5.54 18.14 -4.51
C ASP A 213 4.36 17.34 -3.93
N ILE A 214 4.07 16.15 -4.48
CA ILE A 214 3.04 15.24 -3.95
C ILE A 214 3.40 14.76 -2.53
N ILE A 215 4.66 14.46 -2.26
CA ILE A 215 5.12 14.11 -0.90
C ILE A 215 4.88 15.28 0.06
N SER A 216 5.22 16.51 -0.34
CA SER A 216 4.97 17.70 0.49
C SER A 216 3.48 17.91 0.78
N GLN A 217 2.63 17.78 -0.24
CA GLN A 217 1.16 17.83 -0.07
C GLN A 217 0.64 16.74 0.89
N ALA A 218 1.22 15.54 0.83
CA ALA A 218 0.86 14.45 1.73
C ALA A 218 1.32 14.73 3.16
N GLU A 219 2.53 15.29 3.35
CA GLU A 219 3.04 15.75 4.64
C GLU A 219 2.11 16.81 5.25
N ASP A 220 1.71 17.82 4.48
CA ASP A 220 0.78 18.89 4.91
C ASP A 220 -0.59 18.33 5.31
N ALA A 221 -1.09 17.34 4.57
CA ALA A 221 -2.35 16.66 4.84
C ALA A 221 -2.29 15.64 6.01
N GLY A 222 -1.17 15.48 6.70
CA GLY A 222 -1.01 14.54 7.82
C GLY A 222 -0.92 13.08 7.41
N LEU A 223 -0.58 12.79 6.17
CA LEU A 223 -0.49 11.43 5.70
C LEU A 223 0.86 10.79 6.08
N VAL A 224 0.80 9.52 6.43
CA VAL A 224 1.95 8.73 6.85
C VAL A 224 2.58 8.04 5.65
N HIS A 225 3.87 8.24 5.44
CA HIS A 225 4.63 7.57 4.39
C HIS A 225 4.84 6.09 4.73
N VAL A 226 4.54 5.22 3.77
CA VAL A 226 4.68 3.78 3.91
C VAL A 226 5.31 3.19 2.65
N THR A 227 6.24 2.25 2.80
CA THR A 227 6.85 1.50 1.68
C THR A 227 6.96 0.02 2.02
N MET A 228 7.50 -0.77 1.08
CA MET A 228 7.84 -2.17 1.34
C MET A 228 8.88 -2.29 2.46
N ASN A 229 8.69 -3.27 3.33
CA ASN A 229 9.60 -3.51 4.46
C ASN A 229 10.85 -4.28 4.03
N LYS A 230 11.73 -3.61 3.30
CA LYS A 230 13.01 -4.14 2.82
C LYS A 230 14.03 -3.02 2.59
N ALA A 231 15.32 -3.38 2.62
CA ALA A 231 16.42 -2.44 2.40
C ALA A 231 16.56 -2.00 0.93
N GLU A 232 16.21 -2.86 -0.03
CA GLU A 232 16.19 -2.50 -1.44
C GLU A 232 15.02 -1.57 -1.78
N LEU A 233 15.15 -0.81 -2.88
CA LEU A 233 14.05 0.01 -3.37
C LEU A 233 12.81 -0.86 -3.65
N GLY A 234 11.68 -0.47 -3.05
CA GLY A 234 10.39 -1.11 -3.25
C GLY A 234 9.78 -0.78 -4.61
N HIS A 235 8.48 -0.98 -4.71
CA HIS A 235 7.71 -0.67 -5.93
C HIS A 235 6.72 0.47 -5.72
N PHE A 236 6.53 0.93 -4.50
CA PHE A 236 5.58 1.98 -4.15
C PHE A 236 6.03 2.81 -2.95
N ILE A 237 5.48 4.02 -2.85
CA ILE A 237 5.42 4.85 -1.65
C ILE A 237 3.95 5.21 -1.47
N CYS A 238 3.32 4.67 -0.43
CA CYS A 238 1.97 5.04 -0.04
C CYS A 238 2.01 6.27 0.88
N ASN A 239 0.92 7.06 0.86
CA ASN A 239 0.68 8.19 1.76
C ASN A 239 -0.67 7.94 2.46
N CYS A 240 -0.61 7.36 3.66
CA CYS A 240 -1.73 6.71 4.32
C CYS A 240 -2.36 7.57 5.42
N CYS A 241 -3.68 7.52 5.55
CA CYS A 241 -4.43 8.04 6.70
C CYS A 241 -4.84 6.90 7.64
N GLY A 242 -5.05 7.18 8.91
CA GLY A 242 -5.48 6.18 9.89
C GLY A 242 -6.91 5.65 9.67
N CYS A 243 -7.76 6.42 8.98
CA CYS A 243 -9.19 6.09 8.82
C CYS A 243 -9.55 5.22 7.61
N CYS A 244 -8.75 5.22 6.52
CA CYS A 244 -9.02 4.45 5.30
C CYS A 244 -8.01 3.33 5.04
N CYS A 245 -6.77 3.45 5.53
CA CYS A 245 -5.72 2.48 5.25
C CYS A 245 -6.05 1.11 5.86
N GLN A 246 -6.04 0.07 5.05
CA GLN A 246 -6.37 -1.30 5.43
C GLN A 246 -5.48 -1.86 6.55
N SER A 247 -4.22 -1.39 6.64
CA SER A 247 -3.30 -1.80 7.70
C SER A 247 -3.49 -0.96 8.96
N PHE A 248 -3.64 0.36 8.82
CA PHE A 248 -3.71 1.26 9.97
C PHE A 248 -5.03 1.20 10.72
N THR A 249 -6.15 0.98 10.02
CA THR A 249 -7.44 0.81 10.71
C THR A 249 -7.39 -0.35 11.69
N LEU A 250 -6.89 -1.51 11.31
CA LEU A 250 -6.78 -2.69 12.17
C LEU A 250 -5.65 -2.57 13.20
N LEU A 251 -4.59 -1.84 12.90
CA LEU A 251 -3.56 -1.53 13.87
C LEU A 251 -4.11 -0.66 15.00
N ILE A 252 -4.92 0.37 14.66
CA ILE A 252 -5.49 1.32 15.62
C ILE A 252 -6.64 0.68 16.43
N SER A 253 -7.50 -0.14 15.79
CA SER A 253 -8.67 -0.72 16.46
C SER A 253 -8.40 -2.02 17.21
N ASP A 254 -7.42 -2.82 16.76
CA ASP A 254 -7.24 -4.20 17.20
C ASP A 254 -5.78 -4.54 17.54
N ASP A 255 -4.88 -3.55 17.61
CA ASP A 255 -3.42 -3.72 17.81
C ASP A 255 -2.77 -4.72 16.85
N LEU A 256 -3.34 -4.85 15.63
CA LEU A 256 -2.86 -5.84 14.68
C LEU A 256 -1.63 -5.33 13.92
N PRO A 257 -0.43 -5.91 14.08
CA PRO A 257 0.81 -5.40 13.51
C PRO A 257 0.93 -5.71 12.01
N LEU A 258 0.22 -4.97 11.16
CA LEU A 258 0.24 -5.09 9.70
C LEU A 258 1.24 -4.15 9.01
N CYS A 259 1.89 -3.27 9.78
CA CYS A 259 2.91 -2.34 9.30
C CYS A 259 3.98 -2.17 10.38
N ASP A 260 5.25 -2.34 10.03
CA ASP A 260 6.35 -2.09 10.95
C ASP A 260 6.55 -0.58 11.19
N PRO A 261 7.00 -0.18 12.39
CA PRO A 261 7.41 1.20 12.64
C PRO A 261 8.65 1.59 11.82
N SER A 262 8.93 2.87 11.77
CA SER A 262 10.20 3.40 11.26
C SER A 262 11.34 3.10 12.23
N ARG A 263 12.57 3.42 11.82
CA ARG A 263 13.75 3.34 12.70
C ARG A 263 13.83 4.48 13.72
N TYR A 264 12.94 5.46 13.65
CA TYR A 264 12.98 6.71 14.41
C TYR A 264 11.84 6.80 15.41
N LYS A 265 12.06 7.58 16.49
CA LYS A 265 11.07 7.94 17.49
C LYS A 265 11.11 9.44 17.78
N PRO A 266 9.99 10.07 18.18
CA PRO A 266 9.98 11.46 18.56
C PRO A 266 10.71 11.66 19.89
N ARG A 267 11.48 12.75 19.98
CA ARG A 267 12.05 13.30 21.20
C ARG A 267 11.51 14.70 21.40
N VAL A 268 10.94 14.96 22.55
CA VAL A 268 10.38 16.27 22.91
C VAL A 268 11.39 17.04 23.76
N ASP A 269 11.60 18.30 23.39
CA ASP A 269 12.32 19.30 24.20
C ASP A 269 11.28 20.03 25.05
N ALA A 270 11.31 19.79 26.35
CA ALA A 270 10.34 20.33 27.30
C ALA A 270 10.43 21.87 27.41
N ASP A 271 11.64 22.44 27.24
CA ASP A 271 11.86 23.87 27.34
C ASP A 271 11.26 24.62 26.13
N LEU A 272 11.06 23.95 25.01
CA LEU A 272 10.47 24.50 23.79
C LEU A 272 8.97 24.17 23.65
N CYS A 273 8.44 23.23 24.43
CA CYS A 273 7.04 22.80 24.31
C CYS A 273 6.10 23.89 24.82
N SER A 274 5.22 24.41 23.95
CA SER A 274 4.19 25.39 24.30
C SER A 274 2.85 24.79 24.72
N ALA A 275 2.75 23.48 24.87
CA ALA A 275 1.52 22.76 25.20
C ALA A 275 0.33 23.03 24.23
N CYS A 276 0.62 23.32 22.97
CA CYS A 276 -0.43 23.70 21.98
C CYS A 276 -1.36 22.53 21.59
N GLY A 277 -0.94 21.27 21.77
CA GLY A 277 -1.73 20.07 21.42
C GLY A 277 -1.68 19.66 19.94
N ASP A 278 -1.05 20.43 19.04
CA ASP A 278 -1.01 20.13 17.59
C ASP A 278 -0.42 18.76 17.28
N CYS A 279 0.54 18.29 18.07
CA CYS A 279 1.16 16.99 17.93
C CYS A 279 0.20 15.83 18.27
N GLU A 280 -0.69 16.03 19.25
CA GLU A 280 -1.72 15.07 19.65
C GLU A 280 -2.81 14.97 18.57
N GLU A 281 -3.33 16.10 18.10
CA GLU A 281 -4.31 16.17 17.03
C GLU A 281 -3.81 15.54 15.72
N ARG A 282 -2.51 15.68 15.46
CA ARG A 282 -1.87 15.17 14.25
C ARG A 282 -1.61 13.67 14.28
N CYS A 283 -1.63 13.03 15.45
CA CYS A 283 -1.25 11.64 15.62
C CYS A 283 -2.41 10.68 15.34
N TRP A 284 -2.38 10.01 14.19
CA TRP A 284 -3.34 8.98 13.84
C TRP A 284 -3.39 7.80 14.82
N PHE A 285 -2.30 7.56 15.56
CA PHE A 285 -2.12 6.38 16.41
C PHE A 285 -2.40 6.67 17.88
N GLY A 286 -2.71 7.92 18.26
CA GLY A 286 -2.86 8.30 19.66
C GLY A 286 -1.58 8.12 20.48
N ALA A 287 -0.43 8.15 19.84
CA ALA A 287 0.87 7.82 20.40
C ALA A 287 1.61 9.04 20.98
N ILE A 288 0.95 10.15 21.19
CA ILE A 288 1.51 11.33 21.87
C ILE A 288 0.35 12.14 22.45
N ALA A 289 0.49 12.58 23.68
CA ALA A 289 -0.49 13.41 24.40
C ALA A 289 0.22 14.38 25.36
N LEU A 290 -0.47 15.42 25.80
CA LEU A 290 0.06 16.28 26.85
C LEU A 290 0.05 15.55 28.21
N GLY A 291 1.19 15.62 28.91
CA GLY A 291 1.33 15.11 30.29
C GLY A 291 0.83 16.11 31.33
N ASP A 292 0.92 15.70 32.62
CA ASP A 292 0.46 16.52 33.76
C ASP A 292 1.23 17.83 33.95
N ASP A 293 2.42 17.94 33.35
CA ASP A 293 3.31 19.11 33.38
C ASP A 293 3.22 19.96 32.10
N ASP A 294 2.15 19.82 31.33
CA ASP A 294 1.91 20.52 30.07
C ASP A 294 3.01 20.31 29.00
N VAL A 295 3.72 19.20 29.06
CA VAL A 295 4.69 18.80 28.04
C VAL A 295 4.16 17.60 27.27
N ALA A 296 4.37 17.59 25.95
CA ALA A 296 3.96 16.45 25.12
C ALA A 296 4.80 15.20 25.46
N VAL A 297 4.12 14.06 25.70
CA VAL A 297 4.74 12.78 26.07
C VAL A 297 4.41 11.74 25.01
N PRO A 298 5.40 11.20 24.28
CA PRO A 298 5.20 10.10 23.34
C PRO A 298 4.99 8.77 24.09
N ASP A 299 4.05 7.97 23.58
CA ASP A 299 3.88 6.56 23.95
C ASP A 299 4.71 5.69 22.98
N ASP A 300 5.73 5.08 23.51
CA ASP A 300 6.70 4.27 22.75
C ASP A 300 6.12 2.98 22.15
N ASP A 301 5.07 2.42 22.76
CA ASP A 301 4.45 1.17 22.33
C ASP A 301 3.49 1.41 21.16
N LEU A 302 2.78 2.55 21.15
CA LEU A 302 1.88 2.94 20.07
C LEU A 302 2.58 3.65 18.91
N CYS A 303 3.77 4.22 19.14
CA CYS A 303 4.43 5.09 18.18
C CYS A 303 5.05 4.34 17.00
N LEU A 304 4.55 4.60 15.79
CA LEU A 304 5.13 4.09 14.54
C LEU A 304 6.31 4.93 14.01
N GLY A 305 6.64 6.03 14.63
CA GLY A 305 7.77 6.87 14.22
C GLY A 305 7.61 7.55 12.87
N CYS A 306 6.41 8.00 12.54
CA CYS A 306 6.11 8.64 11.25
C CYS A 306 6.58 10.09 11.15
N GLY A 307 6.82 10.77 12.27
CA GLY A 307 7.29 12.15 12.32
C GLY A 307 6.22 13.23 12.09
N GLN A 308 4.94 12.86 12.00
CA GLN A 308 3.87 13.85 11.78
C GLN A 308 3.68 14.80 12.97
N CYS A 309 3.92 14.34 14.19
CA CYS A 309 3.93 15.20 15.39
C CYS A 309 5.05 16.24 15.35
N ALA A 310 6.24 15.85 14.90
CA ALA A 310 7.37 16.77 14.75
C ALA A 310 7.17 17.75 13.57
N TYR A 311 6.51 17.29 12.48
CA TYR A 311 6.17 18.13 11.34
C TYR A 311 5.14 19.22 11.70
N ALA A 312 4.16 18.88 12.55
CA ALA A 312 3.11 19.81 12.96
C ALA A 312 3.54 20.77 14.08
N CYS A 313 4.64 20.50 14.79
CA CYS A 313 5.06 21.30 15.94
C CYS A 313 5.52 22.70 15.52
N PRO A 314 4.79 23.79 15.88
CA PRO A 314 5.14 25.15 15.47
C PRO A 314 6.42 25.65 16.15
N GLU A 315 6.71 25.16 17.36
CA GLU A 315 7.88 25.54 18.13
C GLU A 315 9.12 24.68 17.82
N ALA A 316 9.01 23.73 16.88
CA ALA A 316 10.04 22.74 16.58
C ALA A 316 10.58 22.01 17.84
N ALA A 317 9.72 21.87 18.87
CA ALA A 317 10.04 21.20 20.12
C ALA A 317 10.19 19.68 19.96
N ILE A 318 9.78 19.11 18.82
CA ILE A 318 9.82 17.65 18.58
C ILE A 318 10.76 17.35 17.43
N THR A 319 11.75 16.49 17.67
CA THR A 319 12.68 15.97 16.66
C THR A 319 12.60 14.46 16.59
N MET A 320 12.86 13.89 15.41
CA MET A 320 12.88 12.43 15.22
C MET A 320 14.30 11.91 15.36
N THR A 321 14.55 11.08 16.38
CA THR A 321 15.87 10.49 16.66
C THR A 321 15.90 9.02 16.32
N GLU A 322 17.06 8.49 15.91
CA GLU A 322 17.24 7.07 15.60
C GLU A 322 17.08 6.22 16.88
N ALA A 323 16.14 5.29 16.85
CA ALA A 323 15.81 4.39 17.96
C ALA A 323 16.05 2.91 17.62
N ARG A 324 16.25 2.58 16.34
CA ARG A 324 16.50 1.21 15.87
C ARG A 324 17.64 1.21 14.87
N GLU A 325 18.54 0.23 15.00
CA GLU A 325 19.69 0.08 14.10
C GLU A 325 19.27 -0.19 12.63
N ALA A 326 20.22 -0.02 11.69
CA ALA A 326 20.02 -0.27 10.27
C ALA A 326 19.53 -1.71 9.97
N SER A 327 19.98 -2.68 10.77
CA SER A 327 19.57 -4.10 10.68
C SER A 327 18.09 -4.34 10.97
N PHE A 328 17.38 -3.36 11.53
CA PHE A 328 15.93 -3.42 11.71
C PHE A 328 15.18 -3.54 10.39
N ILE A 329 15.71 -2.96 9.30
CA ILE A 329 15.12 -3.11 7.96
C ILE A 329 15.60 -4.44 7.36
N PRO A 330 14.69 -5.36 6.99
CA PRO A 330 15.05 -6.63 6.36
C PRO A 330 15.83 -6.43 5.05
N LYS A 331 16.77 -7.34 4.80
CA LYS A 331 17.54 -7.37 3.54
C LYS A 331 16.70 -7.84 2.37
#